data_7e0839c56f68521d966763d737002ac8
#
_entry.id   7e0839c56f68521d966763d737002ac8
#
_cell.length_a   1.000
_cell.length_b   1.000
_cell.length_c   1.000
_cell.angle_alpha   90.00
_cell.angle_beta   90.00
_cell.angle_gamma   90.00
#
_symmetry.space_group_name_H-M   'P 1'
#
loop_
_entity.id
_entity.type
_entity.pdbx_description
1 polymer ?
#
loop_
_entity_poly.entity_id
_entity_poly.type
_entity_poly.pdbx_seq_one_letter_code
_entity_poly.pdbx_strand_id
1 'polypeptide(L)'
;MLDILEKEEQTVEVDDDHAYEIKEYLSLLDLLIEIDQLHFPDVSDAGKKTVITQPGLRYAQTEALVSSLLLDEKFNLLSIVERNRVLERVMSTIKGRMMEDIVLLETKLANPDKQVFQLQFAVGEFDMVIHDPKALTCEIFEIKYSEKV
;
A
#
# COMPACT_ATOMS: atom_id res chain seq x y z
N MET A 1 -20.07 -12.25 -32.60
CA MET A 1 -19.86 -11.54 -31.34
C MET A 1 -18.66 -12.13 -30.56
N LEU A 2 -17.60 -12.54 -31.28
CA LEU A 2 -16.38 -13.15 -30.72
C LEU A 2 -15.08 -12.45 -31.19
N ASP A 3 -15.21 -11.37 -32.00
CA ASP A 3 -14.04 -10.68 -32.59
C ASP A 3 -13.46 -9.54 -31.73
N ILE A 4 -13.83 -9.46 -30.45
CA ILE A 4 -13.34 -8.38 -29.55
C ILE A 4 -12.11 -8.83 -28.74
N LEU A 5 -11.70 -10.09 -28.82
CA LEU A 5 -10.61 -10.65 -27.99
C LEU A 5 -9.28 -10.84 -28.71
N GLU A 6 -9.16 -10.58 -30.01
CA GLU A 6 -7.88 -10.43 -30.70
C GLU A 6 -7.38 -8.98 -30.59
N LYS A 7 -7.19 -8.48 -29.39
CA LYS A 7 -6.36 -7.30 -29.20
C LYS A 7 -4.91 -7.76 -29.14
N GLU A 8 -4.14 -7.35 -30.14
CA GLU A 8 -2.68 -7.32 -30.03
C GLU A 8 -2.31 -6.76 -28.65
N GLU A 9 -1.43 -7.45 -27.93
CA GLU A 9 -0.84 -6.92 -26.71
C GLU A 9 -0.08 -5.64 -27.06
N GLN A 10 -0.75 -4.50 -26.89
CA GLN A 10 -0.11 -3.21 -27.00
C GLN A 10 0.66 -2.98 -25.68
N THR A 11 1.96 -3.12 -25.73
CA THR A 11 2.85 -2.67 -24.65
C THR A 11 2.81 -1.15 -24.63
N VAL A 12 2.24 -0.56 -23.61
CA VAL A 12 2.30 0.88 -23.36
C VAL A 12 3.48 1.12 -22.43
N GLU A 13 4.48 1.88 -22.87
CA GLU A 13 5.51 2.38 -21.98
C GLU A 13 4.88 3.47 -21.07
N VAL A 14 4.92 3.23 -19.78
CA VAL A 14 4.47 4.19 -18.76
C VAL A 14 5.71 4.91 -18.25
N ASP A 15 5.85 6.17 -18.59
CA ASP A 15 6.86 7.08 -18.02
C ASP A 15 6.36 7.78 -16.75
N ASP A 16 7.20 8.61 -16.14
CA ASP A 16 6.91 9.30 -14.90
C ASP A 16 5.74 10.30 -15.07
N ASP A 17 5.59 10.91 -16.24
CA ASP A 17 4.51 11.87 -16.53
C ASP A 17 3.17 11.14 -16.58
N HIS A 18 3.11 10.00 -17.26
CA HIS A 18 1.91 9.14 -17.27
C HIS A 18 1.56 8.63 -15.87
N ALA A 19 2.57 8.23 -15.08
CA ALA A 19 2.34 7.78 -13.71
C ALA A 19 1.75 8.91 -12.84
N TYR A 20 2.23 10.15 -13.02
CA TYR A 20 1.71 11.31 -12.33
C TYR A 20 0.25 11.61 -12.72
N GLU A 21 -0.06 11.64 -14.03
CA GLU A 21 -1.42 11.87 -14.53
C GLU A 21 -2.41 10.81 -14.03
N ILE A 22 -2.01 9.53 -14.04
CA ILE A 22 -2.82 8.43 -13.51
C ILE A 22 -3.10 8.64 -12.01
N LYS A 23 -2.06 9.01 -11.24
CA LYS A 23 -2.19 9.28 -9.81
C LYS A 23 -3.13 10.44 -9.54
N GLU A 24 -2.99 11.55 -10.28
CA GLU A 24 -3.87 12.71 -10.16
C GLU A 24 -5.32 12.34 -10.48
N TYR A 25 -5.56 11.61 -11.57
CA TYR A 25 -6.88 11.14 -11.94
C TYR A 25 -7.52 10.24 -10.87
N LEU A 26 -6.76 9.28 -10.33
CA LEU A 26 -7.25 8.40 -9.26
C LEU A 26 -7.51 9.16 -7.96
N SER A 27 -6.74 10.21 -7.67
CA SER A 27 -6.95 11.08 -6.51
C SER A 27 -8.22 11.92 -6.67
N LEU A 28 -8.51 12.44 -7.87
CA LEU A 28 -9.76 13.14 -8.18
C LEU A 28 -11.01 12.26 -8.07
N LEU A 29 -10.84 10.95 -8.22
CA LEU A 29 -11.91 9.96 -8.03
C LEU A 29 -12.03 9.48 -6.57
N ASP A 30 -11.31 10.07 -5.63
CA ASP A 30 -11.22 9.63 -4.23
C ASP A 30 -10.77 8.16 -4.07
N LEU A 31 -10.05 7.62 -5.06
CA LEU A 31 -9.50 6.26 -5.00
C LEU A 31 -8.12 6.20 -4.34
N LEU A 32 -7.45 7.35 -4.27
CA LEU A 32 -6.15 7.51 -3.61
C LEU A 32 -6.19 8.69 -2.64
N ILE A 33 -5.53 8.53 -1.52
CA ILE A 33 -5.19 9.64 -0.60
C ILE A 33 -3.69 9.64 -0.33
N GLU A 34 -3.17 10.79 0.06
CA GLU A 34 -1.79 10.95 0.47
C GLU A 34 -1.69 11.09 1.99
N ILE A 35 -0.77 10.34 2.58
CA ILE A 35 -0.37 10.43 3.98
C ILE A 35 1.06 10.97 4.01
N ASP A 36 1.32 11.98 4.81
CA ASP A 36 2.65 12.53 4.94
C ASP A 36 3.60 11.51 5.58
N GLN A 37 4.81 11.42 5.04
CA GLN A 37 5.92 10.65 5.61
C GLN A 37 7.01 11.64 6.02
N LEU A 38 7.23 11.78 7.32
CA LEU A 38 8.26 12.65 7.85
C LEU A 38 9.52 11.84 8.14
N HIS A 39 10.68 12.39 7.80
CA HIS A 39 11.98 11.78 8.04
C HIS A 39 12.67 12.51 9.19
N PHE A 40 13.10 11.76 10.22
CA PHE A 40 13.86 12.33 11.32
C PHE A 40 15.36 11.95 11.19
N PRO A 41 16.30 12.88 11.39
CA PRO A 41 16.13 14.26 11.91
C PRO A 41 15.77 15.31 10.84
N ASP A 42 15.82 14.97 9.55
CA ASP A 42 15.58 15.94 8.47
C ASP A 42 14.11 15.94 8.03
N VAL A 43 13.32 16.74 8.74
CA VAL A 43 11.89 16.92 8.46
C VAL A 43 11.64 17.67 7.12
N SER A 44 12.67 18.27 6.51
CA SER A 44 12.56 18.95 5.23
C SER A 44 12.43 17.98 4.05
N ASP A 45 12.85 16.72 4.22
CA ASP A 45 12.68 15.64 3.25
C ASP A 45 11.39 14.87 3.54
N ALA A 46 10.27 15.59 3.55
CA ALA A 46 8.96 14.98 3.74
C ALA A 46 8.50 14.30 2.45
N GLY A 47 8.37 12.98 2.49
CA GLY A 47 7.74 12.18 1.45
C GLY A 47 6.22 12.12 1.61
N LYS A 48 5.57 11.45 0.67
CA LYS A 48 4.15 11.11 0.75
C LYS A 48 3.92 9.64 0.43
N LYS A 49 3.20 8.97 1.30
CA LYS A 49 2.69 7.62 1.06
C LYS A 49 1.32 7.73 0.37
N THR A 50 1.21 7.13 -0.80
CA THR A 50 -0.07 6.99 -1.48
C THR A 50 -0.81 5.77 -0.94
N VAL A 51 -2.02 5.97 -0.44
CA VAL A 51 -2.89 4.93 0.12
C VAL A 51 -4.13 4.76 -0.76
N ILE A 52 -4.46 3.51 -1.09
CA ILE A 52 -5.68 3.18 -1.83
C ILE A 52 -6.85 3.20 -0.83
N THR A 53 -7.88 4.01 -1.12
CA THR A 53 -9.06 4.16 -0.24
C THR A 53 -9.93 2.90 -0.17
N GLN A 54 -9.76 2.00 -1.14
CA GLN A 54 -10.42 0.69 -1.17
C GLN A 54 -9.39 -0.43 -1.02
N PRO A 55 -9.05 -0.84 0.20
CA PRO A 55 -8.00 -1.84 0.45
C PRO A 55 -8.24 -3.18 -0.24
N GLY A 56 -9.51 -3.53 -0.52
CA GLY A 56 -9.88 -4.71 -1.29
C GLY A 56 -9.29 -4.77 -2.70
N LEU A 57 -9.00 -3.62 -3.33
CA LEU A 57 -8.32 -3.58 -4.63
C LEU A 57 -6.89 -4.14 -4.54
N ARG A 58 -6.17 -3.82 -3.49
CA ARG A 58 -4.83 -4.36 -3.24
C ARG A 58 -4.86 -5.88 -3.05
N TYR A 59 -5.88 -6.37 -2.35
CA TYR A 59 -6.08 -7.80 -2.16
C TYR A 59 -6.35 -8.51 -3.50
N ALA A 60 -7.26 -7.96 -4.32
CA ALA A 60 -7.56 -8.52 -5.64
C ALA A 60 -6.34 -8.53 -6.58
N GLN A 61 -5.53 -7.46 -6.57
CA GLN A 61 -4.26 -7.43 -7.32
C GLN A 61 -3.30 -8.53 -6.84
N THR A 62 -3.25 -8.78 -5.53
CA THR A 62 -2.40 -9.83 -4.97
C THR A 62 -2.88 -11.22 -5.36
N GLU A 63 -4.18 -11.47 -5.38
CA GLU A 63 -4.75 -12.74 -5.86
C GLU A 63 -4.41 -12.97 -7.34
N ALA A 64 -4.46 -11.93 -8.17
CA ALA A 64 -4.04 -12.01 -9.57
C ALA A 64 -2.54 -12.33 -9.70
N LEU A 65 -1.69 -11.69 -8.89
CA LEU A 65 -0.26 -11.99 -8.84
C LEU A 65 0.02 -13.44 -8.42
N VAL A 66 -0.64 -13.91 -7.37
CA VAL A 66 -0.54 -15.31 -6.89
C VAL A 66 -0.95 -16.27 -8.00
N SER A 67 -2.05 -15.98 -8.71
CA SER A 67 -2.49 -16.80 -9.84
C SER A 67 -1.45 -16.83 -10.97
N SER A 68 -0.82 -15.69 -11.27
CA SER A 68 0.26 -15.62 -12.27
C SER A 68 1.50 -16.41 -11.83
N LEU A 69 1.88 -16.34 -10.55
CA LEU A 69 3.00 -17.13 -10.00
C LEU A 69 2.74 -18.63 -10.12
N LEU A 70 1.51 -19.08 -9.90
CA LEU A 70 1.15 -20.50 -10.03
C LEU A 70 1.23 -21.01 -11.48
N LEU A 71 1.18 -20.12 -12.45
CA LEU A 71 1.36 -20.44 -13.88
C LEU A 71 2.82 -20.32 -14.34
N ASP A 72 3.70 -19.70 -13.55
CA ASP A 72 5.11 -19.50 -13.91
C ASP A 72 5.89 -20.81 -13.84
N GLU A 73 6.58 -21.13 -14.96
CA GLU A 73 7.35 -22.38 -15.09
C GLU A 73 8.50 -22.48 -14.06
N LYS A 74 9.18 -21.34 -13.77
CA LYS A 74 10.31 -21.30 -12.82
C LYS A 74 9.80 -21.49 -11.39
N PHE A 75 8.66 -20.89 -11.07
CA PHE A 75 8.01 -21.09 -9.78
C PHE A 75 7.57 -22.55 -9.57
N ASN A 76 7.14 -23.20 -10.64
CA ASN A 76 6.73 -24.61 -10.61
C ASN A 76 7.91 -25.60 -10.48
N LEU A 77 9.17 -25.16 -10.65
CA LEU A 77 10.36 -25.96 -10.32
C LEU A 77 10.61 -26.08 -8.81
N LEU A 78 10.04 -25.17 -8.01
CA LEU A 78 10.14 -25.26 -6.55
C LEU A 78 9.30 -26.43 -6.01
N SER A 79 9.72 -26.98 -4.89
CA SER A 79 8.92 -27.98 -4.18
C SER A 79 7.59 -27.39 -3.68
N ILE A 80 6.60 -28.23 -3.45
CA ILE A 80 5.29 -27.79 -2.93
C ILE A 80 5.43 -27.00 -1.62
N VAL A 81 6.35 -27.43 -0.75
CA VAL A 81 6.59 -26.78 0.54
C VAL A 81 7.15 -25.37 0.35
N GLU A 82 8.11 -25.20 -0.56
CA GLU A 82 8.70 -23.89 -0.88
C GLU A 82 7.66 -22.94 -1.52
N ARG A 83 6.88 -23.46 -2.47
CA ARG A 83 5.79 -22.68 -3.08
C ARG A 83 4.79 -22.18 -2.05
N ASN A 84 4.30 -23.05 -1.18
CA ASN A 84 3.36 -22.67 -0.12
C ASN A 84 3.96 -21.63 0.81
N ARG A 85 5.24 -21.77 1.21
CA ARG A 85 5.92 -20.77 2.05
C ARG A 85 6.01 -19.40 1.38
N VAL A 86 6.31 -19.35 0.08
CA VAL A 86 6.36 -18.09 -0.68
C VAL A 86 4.97 -17.45 -0.72
N LEU A 87 3.94 -18.20 -1.08
CA LEU A 87 2.57 -17.72 -1.18
C LEU A 87 2.04 -17.21 0.17
N GLU A 88 2.25 -17.96 1.25
CA GLU A 88 1.88 -17.55 2.61
C GLU A 88 2.58 -16.25 3.01
N ARG A 89 3.89 -16.13 2.70
CA ARG A 89 4.64 -14.90 3.00
C ARG A 89 4.13 -13.70 2.21
N VAL A 90 3.85 -13.87 0.91
CA VAL A 90 3.28 -12.80 0.06
C VAL A 90 1.93 -12.36 0.64
N MET A 91 1.02 -13.30 0.90
CA MET A 91 -0.31 -12.99 1.42
C MET A 91 -0.26 -12.34 2.80
N SER A 92 0.58 -12.83 3.71
CA SER A 92 0.75 -12.25 5.04
C SER A 92 1.29 -10.82 4.98
N THR A 93 2.30 -10.57 4.13
CA THR A 93 2.86 -9.23 3.92
C THR A 93 1.80 -8.25 3.40
N ILE A 94 0.99 -8.68 2.42
CA ILE A 94 -0.06 -7.82 1.85
C ILE A 94 -1.17 -7.54 2.86
N LYS A 95 -1.60 -8.55 3.63
CA LYS A 95 -2.59 -8.35 4.69
C LYS A 95 -2.09 -7.37 5.76
N GLY A 96 -0.80 -7.45 6.14
CA GLY A 96 -0.18 -6.49 7.05
C GLY A 96 -0.25 -5.05 6.51
N ARG A 97 0.19 -4.84 5.27
CA ARG A 97 0.13 -3.52 4.62
C ARG A 97 -1.28 -3.00 4.43
N MET A 98 -2.24 -3.88 4.12
CA MET A 98 -3.65 -3.49 4.05
C MET A 98 -4.17 -3.01 5.40
N MET A 99 -3.80 -3.67 6.48
CA MET A 99 -4.18 -3.26 7.83
C MET A 99 -3.60 -1.89 8.17
N GLU A 100 -2.32 -1.66 7.89
CA GLU A 100 -1.68 -0.34 8.06
C GLU A 100 -2.41 0.75 7.28
N ASP A 101 -2.70 0.50 6.00
CA ASP A 101 -3.39 1.46 5.13
C ASP A 101 -4.82 1.76 5.63
N ILE A 102 -5.57 0.74 6.07
CA ILE A 102 -6.91 0.92 6.65
C ILE A 102 -6.84 1.77 7.91
N VAL A 103 -5.95 1.45 8.83
CA VAL A 103 -5.82 2.18 10.09
C VAL A 103 -5.41 3.63 9.84
N LEU A 104 -4.45 3.88 8.95
CA LEU A 104 -4.02 5.22 8.57
C LEU A 104 -5.17 6.03 7.94
N LEU A 105 -5.89 5.43 6.99
CA LEU A 105 -7.03 6.05 6.31
C LEU A 105 -8.12 6.44 7.30
N GLU A 106 -8.61 5.47 8.07
CA GLU A 106 -9.68 5.67 9.02
C GLU A 106 -9.29 6.68 10.10
N THR A 107 -8.04 6.61 10.59
CA THR A 107 -7.55 7.57 11.58
C THR A 107 -7.47 8.98 11.02
N LYS A 108 -6.99 9.15 9.78
CA LYS A 108 -6.92 10.45 9.13
C LYS A 108 -8.32 11.05 8.93
N LEU A 109 -9.27 10.25 8.47
CA LEU A 109 -10.66 10.69 8.28
C LEU A 109 -11.37 11.02 9.60
N ALA A 110 -11.10 10.26 10.67
CA ALA A 110 -11.68 10.49 11.98
C ALA A 110 -11.07 11.70 12.72
N ASN A 111 -9.91 12.20 12.29
CA ASN A 111 -9.19 13.29 12.96
C ASN A 111 -8.86 14.44 11.99
N PRO A 112 -9.86 15.13 11.41
CA PRO A 112 -9.62 16.18 10.42
C PRO A 112 -8.85 17.39 10.97
N ASP A 113 -8.90 17.62 12.29
CA ASP A 113 -8.20 18.73 12.98
C ASP A 113 -6.78 18.37 13.44
N LYS A 114 -6.36 17.11 13.27
CA LYS A 114 -5.06 16.61 13.69
C LYS A 114 -4.22 16.23 12.48
N GLN A 115 -2.91 16.20 12.67
CA GLN A 115 -1.98 15.70 11.68
C GLN A 115 -1.76 14.20 11.89
N VAL A 116 -2.08 13.40 10.88
CA VAL A 116 -1.83 11.95 10.87
C VAL A 116 -0.79 11.66 9.82
N PHE A 117 0.35 11.10 10.23
CA PHE A 117 1.49 10.84 9.36
C PHE A 117 2.29 9.62 9.81
N GLN A 118 3.20 9.15 8.94
CA GLN A 118 4.22 8.16 9.28
C GLN A 118 5.53 8.88 9.63
N LEU A 119 6.28 8.35 10.58
CA LEU A 119 7.58 8.91 10.96
C LEU A 119 8.68 7.88 10.72
N GLN A 120 9.60 8.20 9.82
CA GLN A 120 10.76 7.37 9.49
C GLN A 120 12.03 7.94 10.11
N PHE A 121 12.92 7.08 10.52
CA PHE A 121 14.26 7.42 11.03
C PHE A 121 15.28 6.35 10.58
N ALA A 122 16.56 6.63 10.73
CA ALA A 122 17.63 5.84 10.15
C ALA A 122 17.60 4.32 10.46
N VAL A 123 16.99 3.92 11.57
CA VAL A 123 16.97 2.52 12.04
C VAL A 123 15.56 1.92 12.15
N GLY A 124 14.53 2.62 11.70
CA GLY A 124 13.16 2.12 11.78
C GLY A 124 12.12 3.18 11.44
N GLU A 125 10.86 2.85 11.72
CA GLU A 125 9.72 3.73 11.49
C GLU A 125 8.67 3.54 12.59
N PHE A 126 7.85 4.56 12.78
CA PHE A 126 6.57 4.42 13.45
C PHE A 126 5.47 4.40 12.40
N ASP A 127 4.64 3.37 12.44
CA ASP A 127 3.61 3.13 11.43
C ASP A 127 2.59 4.25 11.36
N MET A 128 2.31 4.89 12.51
CA MET A 128 1.39 6.02 12.58
C MET A 128 1.71 6.94 13.75
N VAL A 129 1.69 8.24 13.50
CA VAL A 129 1.76 9.31 14.51
C VAL A 129 0.55 10.21 14.36
N ILE A 130 -0.09 10.53 15.48
CA ILE A 130 -1.16 11.52 15.56
C ILE A 130 -0.65 12.70 16.35
N HIS A 131 -0.52 13.85 15.70
CA HIS A 131 -0.14 15.10 16.33
C HIS A 131 -1.34 16.02 16.47
N ASP A 132 -1.63 16.42 17.69
CA ASP A 132 -2.64 17.45 17.99
C ASP A 132 -1.92 18.80 18.17
N PRO A 133 -2.00 19.71 17.20
CA PRO A 133 -1.33 21.01 17.28
C PRO A 133 -1.94 21.94 18.31
N LYS A 134 -3.20 21.71 18.74
CA LYS A 134 -3.88 22.51 19.77
C LYS A 134 -3.48 22.09 21.16
N ALA A 135 -3.43 20.77 21.39
CA ALA A 135 -3.02 20.19 22.68
C ALA A 135 -1.50 20.05 22.82
N LEU A 136 -0.72 20.23 21.74
CA LEU A 136 0.73 20.00 21.68
C LEU A 136 1.12 18.59 22.14
N THR A 137 0.34 17.59 21.72
CA THR A 137 0.55 16.18 22.06
C THR A 137 0.82 15.35 20.82
N CYS A 138 1.63 14.31 20.97
CA CYS A 138 1.86 13.28 19.97
C CYS A 138 1.52 11.91 20.55
N GLU A 139 0.72 11.14 19.80
CA GLU A 139 0.46 9.73 20.06
C GLU A 139 1.15 8.91 18.97
N ILE A 140 1.85 7.84 19.36
CA ILE A 140 2.67 7.02 18.47
C ILE A 140 2.14 5.60 18.50
N PHE A 141 1.96 5.01 17.32
CA PHE A 141 1.38 3.68 17.15
C PHE A 141 2.25 2.81 16.27
N GLU A 142 2.31 1.53 16.62
CA GLU A 142 2.79 0.44 15.79
C GLU A 142 1.60 -0.44 15.44
N ILE A 143 1.39 -0.71 14.14
CA ILE A 143 0.23 -1.44 13.63
C ILE A 143 0.67 -2.86 13.29
N LYS A 144 0.07 -3.85 13.95
CA LYS A 144 0.41 -5.27 13.70
C LYS A 144 -0.82 -6.05 13.29
N TYR A 145 -0.72 -6.71 12.14
CA TYR A 145 -1.68 -7.73 11.75
C TYR A 145 -1.37 -9.04 12.49
N SER A 146 -2.35 -9.57 13.20
CA SER A 146 -2.25 -10.90 13.84
C SER A 146 -3.49 -11.71 13.51
N GLU A 147 -3.30 -12.92 12.99
CA GLU A 147 -4.38 -13.90 12.79
C GLU A 147 -4.74 -14.66 14.09
N LYS A 148 -4.00 -14.42 15.17
CA LYS A 148 -4.29 -15.05 16.47
C LYS A 148 -5.33 -14.22 17.22
N VAL A 149 -6.52 -14.74 17.28
CA VAL A 149 -7.57 -14.32 18.22
C VAL A 149 -7.39 -15.12 19.49
#